data_c2f580ac46da1ab9ef5062789331e78a
#
_entry.id   c2f580ac46da1ab9ef5062789331e78a
#
_cell.length_a   1.000
_cell.length_b   1.000
_cell.length_c   1.000
_cell.angle_alpha   90.00
_cell.angle_beta   90.00
_cell.angle_gamma   90.00
#
_symmetry.space_group_name_H-M   'P 1'
#
loop_
_entity.id
_entity.type
_entity.pdbx_description
1 polymer ?
#
loop_
_entity_poly.entity_id
_entity_poly.type
_entity_poly.pdbx_seq_one_letter_code
_entity_poly.pdbx_strand_id
1 'polypeptide(L)'
;MRVLILGADGYLGWPTAMNFAAAGFEVCAVDNYLRRHIAEATDSEALIPTPSLSERARVFKAVYDHTIDVRIGDLADPDVMFDIVRGFTPDTIIHYAEQPSAPYSMRGFKEAQQTLNNNLNVTFNCTWAVKDLVPDCHIVKLGTMGEYGTPNIDIEEGWIDIEHKGRKDTFLFPRAAGSLYHTTKIMDTDLLWFYVRTHDLKVTDLMQGPVYGMSTDEADSDPRLCPNFHYDDIFGTLINRLLVQAVAGVPLTVYGKGGQIRGYLNLRDTLQCVRLAAENPAKKGELRIFNQLTENFSVNEAANKIKGVGDSMGLNVQIKPIPNPRKEKEEH
;
A
#
# COMPACT_ATOMS: atom_id res chain seq x y z
N MET A 1 10.84 -19.50 -6.40
CA MET A 1 10.89 -18.05 -6.67
C MET A 1 11.34 -17.35 -5.39
N ARG A 2 12.26 -16.40 -5.53
CA ARG A 2 12.82 -15.58 -4.45
C ARG A 2 12.13 -14.22 -4.45
N VAL A 3 11.44 -13.91 -3.36
CA VAL A 3 10.60 -12.71 -3.25
C VAL A 3 11.16 -11.76 -2.20
N LEU A 4 11.51 -10.56 -2.61
CA LEU A 4 11.99 -9.50 -1.74
C LEU A 4 10.83 -8.54 -1.42
N ILE A 5 10.51 -8.39 -0.14
CA ILE A 5 9.45 -7.50 0.34
C ILE A 5 10.09 -6.25 0.93
N LEU A 6 9.92 -5.11 0.29
CA LEU A 6 10.37 -3.81 0.77
C LEU A 6 9.23 -3.14 1.54
N GLY A 7 9.46 -2.66 2.77
CA GLY A 7 8.43 -2.11 3.65
C GLY A 7 7.66 -3.20 4.42
N ALA A 8 8.37 -4.23 4.87
CA ALA A 8 7.80 -5.45 5.42
C ALA A 8 7.18 -5.30 6.82
N ASP A 9 7.49 -4.26 7.58
CA ASP A 9 6.88 -4.00 8.91
C ASP A 9 5.47 -3.40 8.78
N GLY A 10 5.12 -2.90 7.60
CA GLY A 10 3.88 -2.21 7.32
C GLY A 10 2.63 -3.09 7.40
N TYR A 11 1.47 -2.43 7.31
CA TYR A 11 0.15 -3.05 7.35
C TYR A 11 -0.05 -4.11 6.26
N LEU A 12 0.49 -3.90 5.05
CA LEU A 12 0.43 -4.84 3.94
C LEU A 12 1.69 -5.71 3.83
N GLY A 13 2.85 -5.16 4.19
CA GLY A 13 4.14 -5.81 3.97
C GLY A 13 4.29 -7.11 4.75
N TRP A 14 3.94 -7.11 6.05
CA TRP A 14 4.05 -8.30 6.88
C TRP A 14 3.10 -9.43 6.47
N PRO A 15 1.79 -9.21 6.27
CA PRO A 15 0.91 -10.24 5.72
C PRO A 15 1.36 -10.78 4.37
N THR A 16 1.89 -9.92 3.49
CA THR A 16 2.46 -10.36 2.21
C THR A 16 3.65 -11.30 2.42
N ALA A 17 4.59 -10.95 3.32
CA ALA A 17 5.74 -11.80 3.60
C ALA A 17 5.32 -13.18 4.13
N MET A 18 4.36 -13.23 5.04
CA MET A 18 3.81 -14.49 5.56
C MET A 18 3.13 -15.31 4.47
N ASN A 19 2.28 -14.68 3.66
CA ASN A 19 1.52 -15.36 2.61
C ASN A 19 2.45 -16.01 1.57
N PHE A 20 3.51 -15.31 1.13
CA PHE A 20 4.49 -15.89 0.22
C PHE A 20 5.30 -17.02 0.88
N ALA A 21 5.75 -16.83 2.13
CA ALA A 21 6.51 -17.85 2.84
C ALA A 21 5.68 -19.11 3.12
N ALA A 22 4.41 -18.97 3.54
CA ALA A 22 3.49 -20.09 3.73
C ALA A 22 3.20 -20.84 2.42
N ALA A 23 3.26 -20.15 1.29
CA ALA A 23 3.16 -20.77 -0.04
C ALA A 23 4.46 -21.44 -0.53
N GLY A 24 5.53 -21.47 0.29
CA GLY A 24 6.79 -22.13 -0.01
C GLY A 24 7.78 -21.30 -0.84
N PHE A 25 7.59 -19.99 -0.97
CA PHE A 25 8.58 -19.12 -1.59
C PHE A 25 9.72 -18.77 -0.63
N GLU A 26 10.90 -18.52 -1.16
CA GLU A 26 12.02 -17.96 -0.40
C GLU A 26 11.78 -16.45 -0.24
N VAL A 27 11.63 -15.96 1.01
CA VAL A 27 11.22 -14.60 1.30
C VAL A 27 12.30 -13.85 2.10
N CYS A 28 12.66 -12.65 1.62
CA CYS A 28 13.41 -11.68 2.37
C CYS A 28 12.53 -10.43 2.65
N ALA A 29 12.42 -10.06 3.91
CA ALA A 29 11.58 -8.97 4.43
C ALA A 29 12.46 -7.83 4.94
N VAL A 30 12.33 -6.63 4.35
CA VAL A 30 13.18 -5.47 4.67
C VAL A 30 12.34 -4.30 5.14
N ASP A 31 12.79 -3.63 6.21
CA ASP A 31 12.17 -2.40 6.73
C ASP A 31 13.16 -1.55 7.55
N ASN A 32 12.90 -0.26 7.69
CA ASN A 32 13.61 0.67 8.57
C ASN A 32 12.77 1.16 9.76
N TYR A 33 11.54 0.63 9.92
CA TYR A 33 10.56 1.03 10.93
C TYR A 33 10.10 2.50 10.83
N LEU A 34 10.25 3.15 9.67
CA LEU A 34 9.83 4.55 9.49
C LEU A 34 8.37 4.78 9.91
N ARG A 35 7.48 3.85 9.58
CA ARG A 35 6.06 3.93 9.97
C ARG A 35 5.89 3.98 11.49
N ARG A 36 6.66 3.21 12.26
CA ARG A 36 6.61 3.23 13.74
C ARG A 36 7.11 4.56 14.29
N HIS A 37 8.22 5.09 13.75
CA HIS A 37 8.74 6.38 14.15
C HIS A 37 7.77 7.52 13.87
N ILE A 38 7.07 7.46 12.73
CA ILE A 38 6.00 8.43 12.41
C ILE A 38 4.82 8.27 13.38
N ALA A 39 4.40 7.04 13.68
CA ALA A 39 3.32 6.78 14.62
C ALA A 39 3.64 7.35 16.01
N GLU A 40 4.82 7.07 16.54
CA GLU A 40 5.31 7.63 17.80
C GLU A 40 5.34 9.17 17.77
N ALA A 41 5.87 9.77 16.71
CA ALA A 41 5.96 11.23 16.55
C ALA A 41 4.59 11.93 16.36
N THR A 42 3.53 11.17 16.10
CA THR A 42 2.17 11.67 15.84
C THR A 42 1.15 11.21 16.89
N ASP A 43 1.62 10.58 17.98
CA ASP A 43 0.78 9.98 19.02
C ASP A 43 -0.24 8.97 18.44
N SER A 44 0.16 8.27 17.39
CA SER A 44 -0.64 7.20 16.77
C SER A 44 -0.19 5.85 17.33
N GLU A 45 -1.14 5.00 17.67
CA GLU A 45 -0.85 3.65 18.18
C GLU A 45 -1.51 2.58 17.32
N ALA A 46 -0.82 1.46 17.13
CA ALA A 46 -1.43 0.28 16.55
C ALA A 46 -2.50 -0.29 17.48
N LEU A 47 -3.59 -0.81 16.93
CA LEU A 47 -4.68 -1.41 17.72
C LEU A 47 -4.18 -2.58 18.60
N ILE A 48 -3.22 -3.34 18.08
CA ILE A 48 -2.57 -4.44 18.78
C ILE A 48 -1.06 -4.16 18.80
N PRO A 49 -0.38 -4.31 19.94
CA PRO A 49 1.06 -4.14 20.01
C PRO A 49 1.75 -5.04 18.99
N THR A 50 2.56 -4.43 18.14
CA THR A 50 3.24 -5.13 17.03
C THR A 50 4.68 -5.45 17.41
N PRO A 51 5.05 -6.73 17.58
CA PRO A 51 6.44 -7.13 17.86
C PRO A 51 7.39 -6.70 16.74
N SER A 52 8.70 -6.76 16.98
CA SER A 52 9.70 -6.50 15.93
C SER A 52 9.55 -7.51 14.77
N LEU A 53 10.02 -7.14 13.57
CA LEU A 53 10.03 -8.08 12.42
C LEU A 53 10.74 -9.38 12.74
N SER A 54 11.89 -9.32 13.41
CA SER A 54 12.66 -10.50 13.81
C SER A 54 11.89 -11.41 14.78
N GLU A 55 11.16 -10.82 15.72
CA GLU A 55 10.31 -11.59 16.64
C GLU A 55 9.14 -12.24 15.89
N ARG A 56 8.46 -11.49 15.02
CA ARG A 56 7.38 -12.03 14.19
C ARG A 56 7.85 -13.16 13.27
N ALA A 57 9.02 -13.03 12.64
CA ALA A 57 9.60 -14.07 11.81
C ALA A 57 9.94 -15.34 12.63
N ARG A 58 10.41 -15.15 13.87
CA ARG A 58 10.65 -16.27 14.81
C ARG A 58 9.34 -16.99 15.18
N VAL A 59 8.28 -16.24 15.47
CA VAL A 59 6.96 -16.80 15.76
C VAL A 59 6.40 -17.52 14.54
N PHE A 60 6.46 -16.89 13.37
CA PHE A 60 6.00 -17.48 12.12
C PHE A 60 6.69 -18.82 11.82
N LYS A 61 8.03 -18.86 11.99
CA LYS A 61 8.78 -20.10 11.85
C LYS A 61 8.31 -21.20 12.82
N ALA A 62 8.02 -20.82 14.07
CA ALA A 62 7.56 -21.80 15.07
C ALA A 62 6.17 -22.36 14.74
N VAL A 63 5.29 -21.59 14.09
CA VAL A 63 3.92 -22.01 13.74
C VAL A 63 3.87 -22.74 12.39
N TYR A 64 4.59 -22.25 11.38
CA TYR A 64 4.47 -22.70 9.99
C TYR A 64 5.65 -23.55 9.49
N ASP A 65 6.75 -23.63 10.26
CA ASP A 65 8.03 -24.26 9.85
C ASP A 65 8.64 -23.65 8.58
N HIS A 66 8.27 -22.42 8.26
CA HIS A 66 8.84 -21.63 7.15
C HIS A 66 9.67 -20.47 7.68
N THR A 67 10.77 -20.14 7.00
CA THR A 67 11.68 -19.07 7.41
C THR A 67 11.46 -17.83 6.53
N ILE A 68 11.39 -16.66 7.16
CA ILE A 68 11.47 -15.36 6.50
C ILE A 68 12.81 -14.73 6.89
N ASP A 69 13.68 -14.43 5.91
CA ASP A 69 14.92 -13.66 6.12
C ASP A 69 14.56 -12.21 6.43
N VAL A 70 14.98 -11.71 7.58
CA VAL A 70 14.65 -10.34 8.01
C VAL A 70 15.90 -9.48 7.98
N ARG A 71 15.83 -8.35 7.30
CA ARG A 71 16.89 -7.35 7.26
C ARG A 71 16.35 -5.98 7.65
N ILE A 72 17.09 -5.28 8.49
CA ILE A 72 16.74 -3.92 8.93
C ILE A 72 17.69 -2.94 8.24
N GLY A 73 17.14 -2.00 7.49
CA GLY A 73 17.94 -1.00 6.78
C GLY A 73 17.08 0.05 6.08
N ASP A 74 17.64 1.23 5.89
CA ASP A 74 17.00 2.32 5.16
C ASP A 74 17.24 2.18 3.66
N LEU A 75 16.19 1.86 2.91
CA LEU A 75 16.26 1.66 1.46
C LEU A 75 16.38 2.96 0.66
N ALA A 76 16.22 4.12 1.32
CA ALA A 76 16.57 5.41 0.74
C ALA A 76 18.10 5.62 0.65
N ASP A 77 18.88 4.83 1.40
CA ASP A 77 20.32 4.71 1.24
C ASP A 77 20.62 3.73 0.08
N PRO A 78 21.30 4.20 -1.01
CA PRO A 78 21.57 3.36 -2.17
C PRO A 78 22.48 2.17 -1.84
N ASP A 79 23.45 2.32 -0.94
CA ASP A 79 24.39 1.24 -0.59
C ASP A 79 23.63 0.09 0.08
N VAL A 80 22.68 0.40 0.99
CA VAL A 80 21.81 -0.57 1.64
C VAL A 80 20.94 -1.31 0.61
N MET A 81 20.29 -0.56 -0.30
CA MET A 81 19.44 -1.16 -1.35
C MET A 81 20.25 -2.12 -2.25
N PHE A 82 21.41 -1.66 -2.74
CA PHE A 82 22.25 -2.46 -3.61
C PHE A 82 22.79 -3.72 -2.92
N ASP A 83 23.19 -3.63 -1.67
CA ASP A 83 23.70 -4.77 -0.89
C ASP A 83 22.60 -5.81 -0.62
N ILE A 84 21.38 -5.36 -0.34
CA ILE A 84 20.23 -6.27 -0.16
C ILE A 84 19.92 -6.99 -1.46
N VAL A 85 19.77 -6.27 -2.57
CA VAL A 85 19.45 -6.86 -3.88
C VAL A 85 20.56 -7.79 -4.35
N ARG A 86 21.85 -7.41 -4.20
CA ARG A 86 23.02 -8.24 -4.54
C ARG A 86 23.06 -9.51 -3.69
N GLY A 87 22.83 -9.39 -2.39
CA GLY A 87 22.92 -10.54 -1.46
C GLY A 87 21.76 -11.49 -1.57
N PHE A 88 20.57 -11.01 -1.91
CA PHE A 88 19.38 -11.86 -2.02
C PHE A 88 19.08 -12.30 -3.45
N THR A 89 19.45 -11.55 -4.48
CA THR A 89 19.18 -11.83 -5.91
C THR A 89 17.72 -12.22 -6.17
N PRO A 90 16.74 -11.33 -5.97
CA PRO A 90 15.33 -11.65 -6.07
C PRO A 90 14.88 -11.92 -7.53
N ASP A 91 13.90 -12.81 -7.69
CA ASP A 91 13.13 -12.97 -8.93
C ASP A 91 12.02 -11.91 -9.03
N THR A 92 11.48 -11.53 -7.87
CA THR A 92 10.42 -10.51 -7.77
C THR A 92 10.64 -9.64 -6.53
N ILE A 93 10.43 -8.34 -6.70
CA ILE A 93 10.39 -7.35 -5.62
C ILE A 93 8.98 -6.85 -5.45
N ILE A 94 8.44 -6.91 -4.22
CA ILE A 94 7.18 -6.26 -3.85
C ILE A 94 7.51 -4.98 -3.11
N HIS A 95 7.15 -3.86 -3.69
CA HIS A 95 7.57 -2.54 -3.20
C HIS A 95 6.46 -1.85 -2.41
N TYR A 96 6.55 -1.92 -1.07
CA TYR A 96 5.72 -1.20 -0.10
C TYR A 96 6.49 -0.15 0.72
N ALA A 97 7.81 -0.01 0.52
CA ALA A 97 8.69 0.81 1.36
C ALA A 97 8.51 2.31 1.10
N GLU A 98 7.33 2.80 1.43
CA GLU A 98 6.98 4.21 1.26
C GLU A 98 6.28 4.74 2.50
N GLN A 99 6.34 6.07 2.71
CA GLN A 99 5.47 6.77 3.64
C GLN A 99 4.07 6.82 3.01
N PRO A 100 3.06 6.09 3.56
CA PRO A 100 1.79 5.87 2.87
C PRO A 100 0.68 6.85 3.26
N SER A 101 0.96 7.80 4.17
CA SER A 101 -0.06 8.66 4.75
C SER A 101 -0.21 9.98 4.01
N ALA A 102 -1.34 10.17 3.31
CA ALA A 102 -1.70 11.44 2.72
C ALA A 102 -1.84 12.55 3.78
N PRO A 103 -2.56 12.35 4.91
CA PRO A 103 -2.61 13.36 5.97
C PRO A 103 -1.23 13.76 6.52
N TYR A 104 -0.34 12.80 6.76
CA TYR A 104 1.01 13.09 7.23
C TYR A 104 1.78 13.97 6.22
N SER A 105 1.72 13.62 4.94
CA SER A 105 2.42 14.37 3.88
C SER A 105 2.00 15.84 3.76
N MET A 106 0.83 16.20 4.33
CA MET A 106 0.23 17.54 4.28
C MET A 106 0.33 18.31 5.60
N ARG A 107 0.96 17.75 6.66
CA ARG A 107 1.04 18.39 7.99
C ARG A 107 1.92 19.64 7.97
N GLY A 108 3.07 19.58 7.33
CA GLY A 108 4.04 20.68 7.31
C GLY A 108 5.21 20.39 6.37
N PHE A 109 6.15 21.34 6.29
CA PHE A 109 7.30 21.25 5.39
C PHE A 109 8.18 20.02 5.67
N LYS A 110 8.42 19.71 6.94
CA LYS A 110 9.27 18.59 7.35
C LYS A 110 8.68 17.25 6.93
N GLU A 111 7.40 17.05 7.18
CA GLU A 111 6.66 15.84 6.83
C GLU A 111 6.52 15.69 5.31
N ALA A 112 6.28 16.79 4.62
CA ALA A 112 6.27 16.85 3.16
C ALA A 112 7.63 16.46 2.55
N GLN A 113 8.72 17.04 3.05
CA GLN A 113 10.07 16.73 2.60
C GLN A 113 10.46 15.28 2.90
N GLN A 114 10.12 14.77 4.07
CA GLN A 114 10.37 13.36 4.44
C GLN A 114 9.61 12.42 3.50
N THR A 115 8.33 12.69 3.23
CA THR A 115 7.53 11.91 2.28
C THR A 115 8.15 11.88 0.89
N LEU A 116 8.49 13.07 0.37
CA LEU A 116 9.10 13.21 -0.96
C LEU A 116 10.43 12.44 -1.06
N ASN A 117 11.33 12.69 -0.10
CA ASN A 117 12.67 12.10 -0.14
C ASN A 117 12.63 10.58 0.04
N ASN A 118 11.83 10.08 0.99
CA ASN A 118 11.73 8.64 1.21
C ASN A 118 11.16 7.94 -0.03
N ASN A 119 9.99 8.35 -0.50
CA ASN A 119 9.27 7.61 -1.54
C ASN A 119 10.05 7.57 -2.84
N LEU A 120 10.51 8.75 -3.33
CA LEU A 120 11.25 8.81 -4.60
C LEU A 120 12.62 8.13 -4.52
N ASN A 121 13.38 8.33 -3.45
CA ASN A 121 14.71 7.71 -3.35
C ASN A 121 14.62 6.19 -3.27
N VAL A 122 13.67 5.63 -2.52
CA VAL A 122 13.49 4.17 -2.44
C VAL A 122 13.13 3.58 -3.80
N THR A 123 12.16 4.19 -4.50
CA THR A 123 11.77 3.74 -5.85
C THR A 123 12.93 3.86 -6.85
N PHE A 124 13.67 4.97 -6.81
CA PHE A 124 14.84 5.19 -7.65
C PHE A 124 15.94 4.16 -7.38
N ASN A 125 16.32 3.96 -6.11
CA ASN A 125 17.37 3.02 -5.72
C ASN A 125 16.97 1.58 -6.10
N CYS A 126 15.71 1.18 -5.86
CA CYS A 126 15.19 -0.12 -6.26
C CYS A 126 15.31 -0.33 -7.77
N THR A 127 14.88 0.65 -8.56
CA THR A 127 14.93 0.61 -10.02
C THR A 127 16.36 0.42 -10.54
N TRP A 128 17.31 1.18 -9.99
CA TRP A 128 18.71 1.07 -10.36
C TRP A 128 19.36 -0.23 -9.91
N ALA A 129 19.07 -0.69 -8.70
CA ALA A 129 19.57 -1.98 -8.22
C ALA A 129 19.06 -3.14 -9.07
N VAL A 130 17.79 -3.12 -9.48
CA VAL A 130 17.23 -4.12 -10.41
C VAL A 130 17.94 -4.06 -11.77
N LYS A 131 18.02 -2.87 -12.34
CA LYS A 131 18.65 -2.66 -13.65
C LYS A 131 20.10 -3.18 -13.70
N ASP A 132 20.88 -2.91 -12.66
CA ASP A 132 22.31 -3.20 -12.66
C ASP A 132 22.68 -4.60 -12.17
N LEU A 133 21.87 -5.19 -11.24
CA LEU A 133 22.23 -6.43 -10.57
C LEU A 133 21.35 -7.62 -10.98
N VAL A 134 20.06 -7.41 -11.22
CA VAL A 134 19.07 -8.45 -11.48
C VAL A 134 18.06 -8.02 -12.56
N PRO A 135 18.48 -7.72 -13.81
CA PRO A 135 17.64 -7.10 -14.84
C PRO A 135 16.44 -7.94 -15.27
N ASP A 136 16.40 -9.20 -14.92
CA ASP A 136 15.26 -10.08 -15.15
C ASP A 136 14.25 -10.09 -14.00
N CYS A 137 14.54 -9.42 -12.88
CA CYS A 137 13.64 -9.29 -11.74
C CYS A 137 12.40 -8.49 -12.10
N HIS A 138 11.25 -8.94 -11.60
CA HIS A 138 9.97 -8.26 -11.77
C HIS A 138 9.69 -7.34 -10.56
N ILE A 139 9.40 -6.07 -10.82
CA ILE A 139 9.00 -5.12 -9.79
C ILE A 139 7.46 -5.07 -9.75
N VAL A 140 6.87 -5.44 -8.61
CA VAL A 140 5.46 -5.20 -8.30
C VAL A 140 5.40 -3.98 -7.38
N LYS A 141 5.04 -2.83 -7.95
CA LYS A 141 4.84 -1.59 -7.20
C LYS A 141 3.43 -1.55 -6.67
N LEU A 142 3.27 -1.11 -5.44
CA LEU A 142 1.95 -0.78 -4.93
C LEU A 142 1.63 0.69 -5.22
N GLY A 143 0.85 0.91 -6.28
CA GLY A 143 0.25 2.19 -6.62
C GLY A 143 -1.00 2.49 -5.80
N THR A 144 -1.72 3.52 -6.16
CA THR A 144 -2.96 3.93 -5.49
C THR A 144 -3.95 4.54 -6.47
N MET A 145 -5.22 4.22 -6.34
CA MET A 145 -6.29 4.90 -7.10
C MET A 145 -6.36 6.41 -6.81
N GLY A 146 -5.75 6.88 -5.72
CA GLY A 146 -5.59 8.31 -5.44
C GLY A 146 -4.74 9.09 -6.45
N GLU A 147 -4.00 8.40 -7.33
CA GLU A 147 -3.28 9.02 -8.44
C GLU A 147 -4.22 9.63 -9.48
N TYR A 148 -5.39 9.02 -9.70
CA TYR A 148 -6.42 9.57 -10.60
C TYR A 148 -7.00 10.90 -10.10
N GLY A 149 -7.01 11.12 -8.78
CA GLY A 149 -7.68 12.25 -8.17
C GLY A 149 -9.21 12.15 -8.22
N THR A 150 -9.87 13.28 -8.46
CA THR A 150 -11.35 13.39 -8.56
C THR A 150 -11.76 14.11 -9.85
N PRO A 151 -11.51 13.53 -11.02
CA PRO A 151 -11.87 14.14 -12.31
C PRO A 151 -13.39 14.09 -12.55
N ASN A 152 -13.90 15.03 -13.36
CA ASN A 152 -15.30 15.03 -13.82
C ASN A 152 -15.54 14.16 -15.06
N ILE A 153 -14.59 13.30 -15.41
CA ILE A 153 -14.67 12.35 -16.52
C ILE A 153 -14.25 10.98 -16.07
N ASP A 154 -14.74 9.93 -16.70
CA ASP A 154 -14.24 8.58 -16.51
C ASP A 154 -12.81 8.48 -17.06
N ILE A 155 -11.96 7.76 -16.35
CA ILE A 155 -10.57 7.52 -16.74
C ILE A 155 -10.37 6.02 -16.90
N GLU A 156 -9.84 5.63 -18.06
CA GLU A 156 -9.54 4.24 -18.35
C GLU A 156 -8.40 3.70 -17.50
N GLU A 157 -8.40 2.39 -17.28
CA GLU A 157 -7.35 1.70 -16.53
C GLU A 157 -6.01 1.78 -17.26
N GLY A 158 -5.04 2.39 -16.65
CA GLY A 158 -3.64 2.37 -17.04
C GLY A 158 -3.29 3.20 -18.27
N TRP A 159 -4.03 3.08 -19.37
CA TRP A 159 -3.66 3.68 -20.64
C TRP A 159 -4.85 4.36 -21.31
N ILE A 160 -4.59 5.46 -22.01
CA ILE A 160 -5.62 6.19 -22.76
C ILE A 160 -5.13 6.49 -24.17
N ASP A 161 -5.97 6.23 -25.17
CA ASP A 161 -5.74 6.62 -26.55
C ASP A 161 -6.17 8.06 -26.77
N ILE A 162 -5.25 8.90 -27.22
CA ILE A 162 -5.53 10.31 -27.51
C ILE A 162 -5.38 10.57 -28.99
N GLU A 163 -6.39 11.19 -29.59
CA GLU A 163 -6.33 11.75 -30.94
C GLU A 163 -6.24 13.27 -30.88
N HIS A 164 -5.20 13.85 -31.48
CA HIS A 164 -5.04 15.30 -31.60
C HIS A 164 -4.56 15.67 -32.99
N LYS A 165 -5.26 16.56 -33.68
CA LYS A 165 -4.95 17.02 -35.04
C LYS A 165 -4.73 15.88 -36.04
N GLY A 166 -5.59 14.85 -35.99
CA GLY A 166 -5.54 13.69 -36.87
C GLY A 166 -4.41 12.69 -36.60
N ARG A 167 -3.67 12.82 -35.52
CA ARG A 167 -2.64 11.88 -35.05
C ARG A 167 -3.08 11.21 -33.76
N LYS A 168 -2.81 9.92 -33.64
CA LYS A 168 -3.15 9.11 -32.47
C LYS A 168 -1.90 8.64 -31.75
N ASP A 169 -1.98 8.57 -30.43
CA ASP A 169 -0.96 7.99 -29.58
C ASP A 169 -1.58 7.50 -28.26
N THR A 170 -0.86 6.60 -27.56
CA THR A 170 -1.31 6.02 -26.30
C THR A 170 -0.46 6.56 -25.16
N PHE A 171 -1.08 7.06 -24.11
CA PHE A 171 -0.44 7.67 -22.95
C PHE A 171 -0.85 6.99 -21.65
N LEU A 172 -0.04 7.16 -20.61
CA LEU A 172 -0.48 6.85 -19.25
C LEU A 172 -1.74 7.65 -18.91
N PHE A 173 -2.62 7.04 -18.11
CA PHE A 173 -3.85 7.67 -17.63
C PHE A 173 -3.62 9.09 -17.10
N PRO A 174 -4.58 10.02 -17.29
CA PRO A 174 -4.52 11.37 -16.71
C PRO A 174 -4.51 11.32 -15.19
N ARG A 175 -3.70 12.17 -14.56
CA ARG A 175 -3.44 12.16 -13.12
C ARG A 175 -3.60 13.55 -12.54
N ALA A 176 -4.32 13.64 -11.41
CA ALA A 176 -4.55 14.88 -10.69
C ALA A 176 -4.66 14.61 -9.18
N ALA A 177 -3.57 14.16 -8.56
CA ALA A 177 -3.53 13.76 -7.17
C ALA A 177 -3.96 14.86 -6.20
N GLY A 178 -4.75 14.50 -5.17
CA GLY A 178 -5.25 15.42 -4.15
C GLY A 178 -4.28 15.68 -2.99
N SER A 179 -3.18 14.93 -2.86
CA SER A 179 -2.18 15.10 -1.79
C SER A 179 -0.76 14.93 -2.29
N LEU A 180 0.22 15.35 -1.49
CA LEU A 180 1.63 15.18 -1.83
C LEU A 180 2.01 13.67 -1.88
N TYR A 181 1.52 12.86 -0.94
CA TYR A 181 1.73 11.41 -1.00
C TYR A 181 1.27 10.83 -2.34
N HIS A 182 0.05 11.12 -2.78
CA HIS A 182 -0.44 10.63 -4.08
C HIS A 182 0.38 11.20 -5.26
N THR A 183 0.91 12.41 -5.12
CA THR A 183 1.83 13.01 -6.12
C THR A 183 3.14 12.23 -6.20
N THR A 184 3.72 11.78 -5.07
CA THR A 184 4.92 10.93 -5.13
C THR A 184 4.65 9.61 -5.84
N LYS A 185 3.45 9.03 -5.65
CA LYS A 185 3.04 7.80 -6.35
C LYS A 185 2.97 7.98 -7.87
N ILE A 186 2.48 9.13 -8.35
CA ILE A 186 2.51 9.50 -9.77
C ILE A 186 3.97 9.57 -10.27
N MET A 187 4.85 10.23 -9.52
CA MET A 187 6.25 10.35 -9.87
C MET A 187 6.95 8.99 -9.95
N ASP A 188 6.62 8.07 -9.05
CA ASP A 188 7.13 6.69 -9.07
C ASP A 188 6.70 5.94 -10.33
N THR A 189 5.42 6.05 -10.72
CA THR A 189 4.90 5.43 -11.95
C THR A 189 5.60 5.99 -13.18
N ASP A 190 5.80 7.33 -13.26
CA ASP A 190 6.50 7.97 -14.38
C ASP A 190 7.99 7.57 -14.42
N LEU A 191 8.65 7.49 -13.26
CA LEU A 191 10.02 7.03 -13.14
C LEU A 191 10.17 5.58 -13.63
N LEU A 192 9.34 4.68 -13.14
CA LEU A 192 9.35 3.28 -13.55
C LEU A 192 9.06 3.14 -15.05
N TRP A 193 8.08 3.89 -15.59
CA TRP A 193 7.77 3.90 -17.01
C TRP A 193 8.94 4.37 -17.87
N PHE A 194 9.70 5.37 -17.42
CA PHE A 194 10.92 5.78 -18.09
C PHE A 194 11.92 4.62 -18.20
N TYR A 195 12.19 3.91 -17.10
CA TYR A 195 13.16 2.81 -17.08
C TYR A 195 12.66 1.54 -17.76
N VAL A 196 11.37 1.28 -17.75
CA VAL A 196 10.78 0.20 -18.57
C VAL A 196 11.07 0.42 -20.05
N ARG A 197 10.86 1.64 -20.56
CA ARG A 197 11.11 1.97 -21.98
C ARG A 197 12.57 2.01 -22.38
N THR A 198 13.45 2.37 -21.46
CA THR A 198 14.86 2.61 -21.77
C THR A 198 15.79 1.46 -21.42
N HIS A 199 15.34 0.55 -20.53
CA HIS A 199 16.17 -0.56 -20.01
C HIS A 199 15.41 -1.89 -19.94
N ASP A 200 14.27 -2.00 -20.61
CA ASP A 200 13.47 -3.24 -20.69
C ASP A 200 13.08 -3.85 -19.34
N LEU A 201 12.90 -3.03 -18.30
CA LEU A 201 12.46 -3.53 -17.00
C LEU A 201 11.06 -4.14 -17.08
N LYS A 202 10.75 -5.02 -16.13
CA LYS A 202 9.45 -5.67 -15.98
C LYS A 202 8.75 -5.07 -14.76
N VAL A 203 7.63 -4.39 -14.97
CA VAL A 203 6.92 -3.71 -13.89
C VAL A 203 5.43 -3.99 -13.94
N THR A 204 4.84 -4.26 -12.77
CA THR A 204 3.40 -4.23 -12.56
C THR A 204 3.07 -3.21 -11.49
N ASP A 205 2.24 -2.23 -11.82
CA ASP A 205 1.74 -1.22 -10.89
C ASP A 205 0.31 -1.57 -10.49
N LEU A 206 0.10 -1.82 -9.21
CA LEU A 206 -1.19 -2.20 -8.65
C LEU A 206 -1.85 -0.96 -8.02
N MET A 207 -2.77 -0.34 -8.74
CA MET A 207 -3.51 0.87 -8.33
C MET A 207 -4.58 0.51 -7.31
N GLN A 208 -4.18 0.43 -6.03
CA GLN A 208 -5.07 -0.05 -4.98
C GLN A 208 -6.04 1.03 -4.48
N GLY A 209 -7.27 0.62 -4.24
CA GLY A 209 -8.19 1.32 -3.34
C GLY A 209 -7.76 1.16 -1.87
N PRO A 210 -8.38 1.90 -0.93
CA PRO A 210 -8.14 1.72 0.50
C PRO A 210 -8.36 0.28 0.95
N VAL A 211 -7.33 -0.34 1.53
CA VAL A 211 -7.40 -1.71 2.06
C VAL A 211 -8.00 -1.70 3.46
N TYR A 212 -8.82 -2.72 3.78
CA TYR A 212 -9.41 -2.91 5.09
C TYR A 212 -9.26 -4.36 5.59
N GLY A 213 -9.43 -4.52 6.92
CA GLY A 213 -9.33 -5.81 7.59
C GLY A 213 -7.94 -6.09 8.14
N MET A 214 -7.85 -7.07 9.01
CA MET A 214 -6.61 -7.50 9.66
C MET A 214 -6.44 -9.02 9.71
N SER A 215 -7.47 -9.76 9.34
CA SER A 215 -7.52 -11.21 9.38
C SER A 215 -6.96 -11.81 8.09
N THR A 216 -5.97 -12.68 8.24
CA THR A 216 -5.51 -13.63 7.22
C THR A 216 -5.29 -14.98 7.88
N ASP A 217 -5.17 -16.04 7.10
CA ASP A 217 -4.99 -17.38 7.68
C ASP A 217 -3.73 -17.43 8.55
N GLU A 218 -2.67 -16.74 8.14
CA GLU A 218 -1.42 -16.66 8.89
C GLU A 218 -1.54 -15.75 10.12
N ALA A 219 -2.17 -14.58 10.00
CA ALA A 219 -2.31 -13.62 11.10
C ALA A 219 -3.22 -14.14 12.22
N ASP A 220 -4.23 -14.95 11.87
CA ASP A 220 -5.19 -15.49 12.84
C ASP A 220 -4.62 -16.66 13.67
N SER A 221 -3.47 -17.20 13.29
CA SER A 221 -2.84 -18.33 13.98
C SER A 221 -2.14 -17.95 15.29
N ASP A 222 -1.64 -16.72 15.42
CA ASP A 222 -0.99 -16.19 16.63
C ASP A 222 -1.15 -14.66 16.68
N PRO A 223 -1.60 -14.06 17.81
CA PRO A 223 -1.79 -12.61 17.92
C PRO A 223 -0.54 -11.78 17.61
N ARG A 224 0.66 -12.34 17.79
CA ARG A 224 1.94 -11.67 17.47
C ARG A 224 2.21 -11.57 15.96
N LEU A 225 1.46 -12.31 15.14
CA LEU A 225 1.55 -12.27 13.67
C LEU A 225 0.60 -11.27 13.04
N CYS A 226 -0.27 -10.61 13.83
CA CYS A 226 -1.17 -9.59 13.32
C CYS A 226 -0.42 -8.48 12.56
N PRO A 227 -1.05 -7.92 11.51
CA PRO A 227 -0.49 -6.79 10.78
C PRO A 227 -0.41 -5.55 11.67
N ASN A 228 0.48 -4.62 11.34
CA ASN A 228 0.60 -3.32 11.98
C ASN A 228 -0.63 -2.44 11.64
N PHE A 229 -1.73 -2.67 12.36
CA PHE A 229 -3.06 -2.14 12.09
C PHE A 229 -3.30 -0.85 12.87
N HIS A 230 -3.64 0.21 12.15
CA HIS A 230 -3.98 1.52 12.69
C HIS A 230 -5.41 1.94 12.33
N TYR A 231 -5.99 2.79 13.17
CA TYR A 231 -7.36 3.33 13.02
C TYR A 231 -7.43 4.85 13.25
N ASP A 232 -6.29 5.48 13.47
CA ASP A 232 -6.12 6.92 13.71
C ASP A 232 -6.24 7.78 12.42
N ASP A 233 -6.03 9.10 12.55
CA ASP A 233 -6.12 10.04 11.44
C ASP A 233 -4.92 9.99 10.49
N ILE A 234 -3.82 9.39 10.90
CA ILE A 234 -2.57 9.34 10.12
C ILE A 234 -2.53 8.10 9.24
N PHE A 235 -2.73 6.92 9.82
CA PHE A 235 -2.59 5.64 9.13
C PHE A 235 -3.89 4.85 8.98
N GLY A 236 -4.94 5.24 9.68
CA GLY A 236 -6.22 4.55 9.63
C GLY A 236 -6.94 4.77 8.30
N THR A 237 -7.43 3.67 7.70
CA THR A 237 -8.35 3.75 6.56
C THR A 237 -9.79 3.90 7.05
N LEU A 238 -10.69 4.39 6.19
CA LEU A 238 -12.07 4.67 6.58
C LEU A 238 -12.74 3.46 7.25
N ILE A 239 -12.78 2.32 6.56
CA ILE A 239 -13.51 1.14 7.06
C ILE A 239 -12.88 0.63 8.35
N ASN A 240 -11.54 0.55 8.43
CA ASN A 240 -10.84 0.12 9.64
C ASN A 240 -11.19 1.01 10.84
N ARG A 241 -11.19 2.33 10.65
CA ARG A 241 -11.56 3.30 11.69
C ARG A 241 -13.01 3.12 12.14
N LEU A 242 -13.95 3.01 11.19
CA LEU A 242 -15.37 2.85 11.54
C LEU A 242 -15.63 1.51 12.24
N LEU A 243 -14.97 0.42 11.87
CA LEU A 243 -15.08 -0.87 12.54
C LEU A 243 -14.58 -0.79 14.00
N VAL A 244 -13.43 -0.17 14.23
CA VAL A 244 -12.92 0.04 15.60
C VAL A 244 -13.88 0.90 16.41
N GLN A 245 -14.44 1.97 15.84
CA GLN A 245 -15.45 2.80 16.50
C GLN A 245 -16.69 2.00 16.88
N ALA A 246 -17.20 1.16 15.98
CA ALA A 246 -18.37 0.32 16.26
C ALA A 246 -18.12 -0.62 17.44
N VAL A 247 -16.99 -1.32 17.45
CA VAL A 247 -16.62 -2.27 18.53
C VAL A 247 -16.34 -1.56 19.85
N ALA A 248 -15.73 -0.37 19.80
CA ALA A 248 -15.45 0.45 20.99
C ALA A 248 -16.70 1.13 21.57
N GLY A 249 -17.88 1.00 20.92
CA GLY A 249 -19.13 1.63 21.39
C GLY A 249 -19.15 3.16 21.24
N VAL A 250 -18.29 3.73 20.36
CA VAL A 250 -18.31 5.17 20.04
C VAL A 250 -18.98 5.39 18.69
N PRO A 251 -19.61 6.58 18.45
CA PRO A 251 -20.28 6.84 17.20
C PRO A 251 -19.35 6.76 15.99
N LEU A 252 -19.82 6.20 14.87
CA LEU A 252 -19.14 6.21 13.59
C LEU A 252 -19.04 7.64 13.07
N THR A 253 -17.82 8.17 12.93
CA THR A 253 -17.61 9.54 12.47
C THR A 253 -17.54 9.61 10.95
N VAL A 254 -18.55 10.25 10.33
CA VAL A 254 -18.61 10.51 8.89
C VAL A 254 -18.10 11.92 8.62
N TYR A 255 -17.05 12.07 7.80
CA TYR A 255 -16.44 13.34 7.46
C TYR A 255 -17.22 14.05 6.35
N GLY A 256 -17.57 15.32 6.56
CA GLY A 256 -18.30 16.15 5.61
C GLY A 256 -19.68 15.56 5.27
N LYS A 257 -20.04 15.55 3.98
CA LYS A 257 -21.33 15.04 3.50
C LYS A 257 -21.38 13.51 3.39
N GLY A 258 -20.23 12.83 3.35
CA GLY A 258 -20.11 11.38 3.25
C GLY A 258 -20.55 10.79 1.91
N GLY A 259 -20.71 11.60 0.86
CA GLY A 259 -21.14 11.15 -0.47
C GLY A 259 -19.99 10.67 -1.38
N GLN A 260 -18.73 10.93 -1.02
CA GLN A 260 -17.59 10.52 -1.82
C GLN A 260 -17.48 8.99 -1.94
N ILE A 261 -17.40 8.49 -3.17
CA ILE A 261 -17.29 7.06 -3.47
C ILE A 261 -15.81 6.68 -3.61
N ARG A 262 -15.46 5.51 -3.08
CA ARG A 262 -14.13 4.90 -3.23
C ARG A 262 -14.26 3.43 -3.53
N GLY A 263 -13.28 2.90 -4.26
CA GLY A 263 -13.10 1.46 -4.40
C GLY A 263 -12.33 0.91 -3.21
N TYR A 264 -12.84 -0.12 -2.56
CA TYR A 264 -12.22 -0.78 -1.42
C TYR A 264 -11.87 -2.21 -1.75
N LEU A 265 -10.87 -2.77 -1.04
CA LEU A 265 -10.60 -4.20 -1.09
C LEU A 265 -10.18 -4.72 0.29
N ASN A 266 -10.50 -5.99 0.55
CA ASN A 266 -10.09 -6.66 1.77
C ASN A 266 -8.59 -6.98 1.75
N LEU A 267 -7.97 -7.11 2.93
CA LEU A 267 -6.58 -7.51 3.07
C LEU A 267 -6.28 -8.84 2.35
N ARG A 268 -7.16 -9.83 2.41
CA ARG A 268 -7.00 -11.12 1.72
C ARG A 268 -7.00 -10.96 0.19
N ASP A 269 -7.84 -10.07 -0.33
CA ASP A 269 -7.92 -9.81 -1.78
C ASP A 269 -6.66 -9.13 -2.29
N THR A 270 -6.10 -8.15 -1.52
CA THR A 270 -4.84 -7.52 -1.92
C THR A 270 -3.68 -8.51 -1.92
N LEU A 271 -3.60 -9.42 -0.95
CA LEU A 271 -2.56 -10.47 -0.92
C LEU A 271 -2.67 -11.39 -2.15
N GLN A 272 -3.90 -11.79 -2.51
CA GLN A 272 -4.14 -12.59 -3.72
C GLN A 272 -3.71 -11.86 -4.99
N CYS A 273 -4.07 -10.58 -5.14
CA CYS A 273 -3.69 -9.78 -6.29
C CYS A 273 -2.18 -9.64 -6.42
N VAL A 274 -1.49 -9.33 -5.33
CA VAL A 274 -0.01 -9.21 -5.31
C VAL A 274 0.65 -10.54 -5.67
N ARG A 275 0.14 -11.64 -5.16
CA ARG A 275 0.64 -12.97 -5.46
C ARG A 275 0.44 -13.33 -6.93
N LEU A 276 -0.75 -13.08 -7.48
CA LEU A 276 -1.02 -13.29 -8.91
C LEU A 276 -0.10 -12.44 -9.80
N ALA A 277 0.18 -11.18 -9.42
CA ALA A 277 1.11 -10.33 -10.14
C ALA A 277 2.54 -10.90 -10.12
N ALA A 278 3.01 -11.40 -8.98
CA ALA A 278 4.33 -11.99 -8.82
C ALA A 278 4.49 -13.32 -9.58
N GLU A 279 3.48 -14.19 -9.53
CA GLU A 279 3.47 -15.48 -10.23
C GLU A 279 3.31 -15.32 -11.76
N ASN A 280 2.79 -14.19 -12.21
CA ASN A 280 2.62 -13.84 -13.63
C ASN A 280 3.37 -12.54 -13.95
N PRO A 281 4.70 -12.57 -14.09
CA PRO A 281 5.49 -11.36 -14.28
C PRO A 281 5.18 -10.65 -15.61
N ALA A 282 5.37 -9.33 -15.62
CA ALA A 282 5.35 -8.54 -16.85
C ALA A 282 6.44 -9.01 -17.82
N LYS A 283 6.26 -8.76 -19.11
CA LYS A 283 7.30 -9.00 -20.11
C LYS A 283 8.39 -7.93 -20.02
N LYS A 284 9.54 -8.18 -20.64
CA LYS A 284 10.58 -7.17 -20.80
C LYS A 284 10.06 -5.95 -21.56
N GLY A 285 10.31 -4.76 -21.04
CA GLY A 285 9.82 -3.51 -21.61
C GLY A 285 8.31 -3.28 -21.42
N GLU A 286 7.67 -3.99 -20.48
CA GLU A 286 6.24 -3.86 -20.23
C GLU A 286 5.98 -3.26 -18.84
N LEU A 287 5.18 -2.19 -18.79
CA LEU A 287 4.51 -1.68 -17.61
C LEU A 287 3.04 -2.08 -17.66
N ARG A 288 2.62 -2.95 -16.76
CA ARG A 288 1.20 -3.29 -16.58
C ARG A 288 0.63 -2.47 -15.43
N ILE A 289 -0.57 -1.96 -15.62
CA ILE A 289 -1.29 -1.18 -14.60
C ILE A 289 -2.65 -1.83 -14.39
N PHE A 290 -2.98 -2.15 -13.13
CA PHE A 290 -4.24 -2.77 -12.77
C PHE A 290 -4.91 -2.04 -11.61
N ASN A 291 -6.16 -1.63 -11.81
CA ASN A 291 -6.99 -1.12 -10.73
C ASN A 291 -7.43 -2.26 -9.81
N GLN A 292 -7.19 -2.10 -8.52
CA GLN A 292 -7.50 -3.12 -7.52
C GLN A 292 -8.56 -2.62 -6.56
N LEU A 293 -9.77 -3.12 -6.74
CA LEU A 293 -10.91 -2.92 -5.85
C LEU A 293 -11.86 -4.11 -6.01
N THR A 294 -12.56 -4.45 -4.93
CA THR A 294 -13.60 -5.48 -4.95
C THR A 294 -14.99 -4.89 -4.77
N GLU A 295 -15.08 -3.72 -4.14
CA GLU A 295 -16.35 -3.08 -3.82
C GLU A 295 -16.23 -1.56 -3.91
N ASN A 296 -17.33 -0.91 -4.32
CA ASN A 296 -17.45 0.54 -4.33
C ASN A 296 -18.49 0.98 -3.31
N PHE A 297 -18.11 1.88 -2.40
CA PHE A 297 -19.01 2.47 -1.41
C PHE A 297 -18.78 3.97 -1.29
N SER A 298 -19.86 4.71 -1.05
CA SER A 298 -19.76 6.01 -0.41
C SER A 298 -19.46 5.83 1.09
N VAL A 299 -18.94 6.88 1.72
CA VAL A 299 -18.70 6.86 3.18
C VAL A 299 -19.99 6.56 3.95
N ASN A 300 -21.13 7.12 3.51
CA ASN A 300 -22.43 6.88 4.12
C ASN A 300 -22.89 5.41 3.97
N GLU A 301 -22.71 4.81 2.79
CA GLU A 301 -23.05 3.40 2.57
C GLU A 301 -22.19 2.49 3.44
N ALA A 302 -20.88 2.72 3.51
CA ALA A 302 -19.98 1.98 4.39
C ALA A 302 -20.40 2.10 5.87
N ALA A 303 -20.69 3.31 6.34
CA ALA A 303 -21.15 3.54 7.71
C ALA A 303 -22.48 2.84 8.01
N ASN A 304 -23.45 2.89 7.07
CA ASN A 304 -24.74 2.20 7.23
C ASN A 304 -24.60 0.67 7.22
N LYS A 305 -23.74 0.11 6.38
CA LYS A 305 -23.45 -1.34 6.40
C LYS A 305 -22.85 -1.77 7.73
N ILE A 306 -21.82 -1.04 8.22
CA ILE A 306 -21.19 -1.33 9.51
C ILE A 306 -22.19 -1.19 10.65
N LYS A 307 -23.06 -0.16 10.63
CA LYS A 307 -24.14 -0.01 11.61
C LYS A 307 -25.08 -1.23 11.57
N GLY A 308 -25.57 -1.62 10.40
CA GLY A 308 -26.49 -2.75 10.27
C GLY A 308 -25.91 -4.06 10.81
N VAL A 309 -24.64 -4.35 10.49
CA VAL A 309 -23.94 -5.53 11.02
C VAL A 309 -23.71 -5.40 12.53
N GLY A 310 -23.22 -4.25 13.00
CA GLY A 310 -22.99 -4.01 14.43
C GLY A 310 -24.26 -4.14 15.26
N ASP A 311 -25.38 -3.58 14.79
CA ASP A 311 -26.68 -3.70 15.48
C ASP A 311 -27.16 -5.16 15.54
N SER A 312 -26.96 -5.95 14.47
CA SER A 312 -27.26 -7.38 14.47
C SER A 312 -26.42 -8.18 15.46
N MET A 313 -25.24 -7.66 15.83
CA MET A 313 -24.35 -8.22 16.85
C MET A 313 -24.63 -7.65 18.26
N GLY A 314 -25.62 -6.76 18.41
CA GLY A 314 -25.98 -6.14 19.68
C GLY A 314 -25.10 -4.94 20.10
N LEU A 315 -24.34 -4.34 19.18
CA LEU A 315 -23.42 -3.22 19.50
C LEU A 315 -24.10 -1.85 19.60
N ASN A 316 -25.37 -1.68 19.16
CA ASN A 316 -26.13 -0.42 19.20
C ASN A 316 -25.36 0.75 18.57
N VAL A 317 -24.95 0.60 17.32
CA VAL A 317 -24.05 1.53 16.62
C VAL A 317 -24.75 2.83 16.24
N GLN A 318 -24.14 3.97 16.56
CA GLN A 318 -24.61 5.30 16.18
C GLN A 318 -23.73 5.88 15.06
N ILE A 319 -24.30 6.72 14.18
CA ILE A 319 -23.56 7.46 13.14
C ILE A 319 -23.61 8.95 13.49
N LYS A 320 -22.46 9.62 13.42
CA LYS A 320 -22.33 11.06 13.70
C LYS A 320 -21.57 11.76 12.58
N PRO A 321 -22.21 12.62 11.78
CA PRO A 321 -21.51 13.50 10.85
C PRO A 321 -20.65 14.51 11.60
N ILE A 322 -19.44 14.74 11.13
CA ILE A 322 -18.54 15.77 11.67
C ILE A 322 -17.93 16.58 10.52
N PRO A 323 -17.47 17.83 10.76
CA PRO A 323 -16.73 18.59 9.76
C PRO A 323 -15.53 17.79 9.24
N ASN A 324 -15.22 17.91 7.95
CA ASN A 324 -14.06 17.20 7.38
C ASN A 324 -12.76 17.82 7.95
N PRO A 325 -11.96 17.07 8.73
CA PRO A 325 -10.70 17.56 9.29
C PRO A 325 -9.55 17.54 8.28
N ARG A 326 -9.74 16.89 7.12
CA ARG A 326 -8.69 16.69 6.12
C ARG A 326 -8.54 17.93 5.23
N LYS A 327 -7.29 18.21 4.85
CA LYS A 327 -6.93 19.31 3.94
C LYS A 327 -6.82 18.86 2.47
N GLU A 328 -7.03 17.59 2.21
CA GLU A 328 -7.00 17.03 0.85
C GLU A 328 -8.17 17.60 0.05
N LYS A 329 -7.91 18.01 -1.20
CA LYS A 329 -8.99 18.33 -2.14
C LYS A 329 -9.67 17.04 -2.57
N GLU A 330 -10.64 16.62 -1.83
CA GLU A 330 -11.57 15.56 -2.20
C GLU A 330 -12.98 16.16 -2.13
N GLU A 331 -13.36 16.86 -3.18
CA GLU A 331 -14.71 17.36 -3.33
C GLU A 331 -15.48 16.44 -4.27
N HIS A 332 -16.38 15.64 -3.69
CA HIS A 332 -17.59 15.19 -4.40
C HIS A 332 -18.62 14.68 -3.39
#